data_d773cfe4ffe4560c81485b2a19d54417
#
_entry.id   d773cfe4ffe4560c81485b2a19d54417
#
_cell.length_a   1.000
_cell.length_b   1.000
_cell.length_c   1.000
_cell.angle_alpha   90.00
_cell.angle_beta   90.00
_cell.angle_gamma   90.00
#
_symmetry.space_group_name_H-M   'P 1'
#
loop_
_entity.id
_entity.type
_entity.pdbx_description
1 polymer ?
#
loop_
_entity_poly.entity_id
_entity_poly.type
_entity_poly.pdbx_seq_one_letter_code
_entity_poly.pdbx_strand_id
1 'polypeptide(L)'
;RNNELTNPPGKLPDGFSGEHKMTSTIIACDPPRKLAFTWGMGATGNVTFTLEPRGDRTLLTVVHSGLTDPNVRSKVGPGWHAHIDVLAARMAGIEPEPFWDNWTRLKADYDKRL
;
A
#
# COMPACT_ATOMS: atom_id res chain seq x y z
N ARG A 1 5.30 10.07 2.36
CA ARG A 1 4.82 10.23 3.75
C ARG A 1 3.32 10.08 3.80
N ASN A 2 2.84 9.16 4.62
CA ASN A 2 1.40 8.85 4.66
C ASN A 2 0.55 10.04 5.13
N ASN A 3 1.09 10.89 5.99
CA ASN A 3 0.38 12.08 6.47
C ASN A 3 0.16 13.15 5.39
N GLU A 4 0.82 13.02 4.26
CA GLU A 4 0.75 14.00 3.16
C GLU A 4 -0.10 13.52 1.99
N LEU A 5 -0.63 12.29 2.05
CA LEU A 5 -1.40 11.69 0.95
C LEU A 5 -2.79 12.30 0.80
N THR A 6 -3.39 12.74 1.89
CA THR A 6 -4.71 13.35 1.92
C THR A 6 -4.71 14.58 2.82
N ASN A 7 -5.68 15.47 2.64
CA ASN A 7 -5.88 16.64 3.49
C ASN A 7 -7.36 16.79 3.81
N PRO A 8 -7.79 16.50 5.05
CA PRO A 8 -6.97 16.11 6.21
C PRO A 8 -6.46 14.66 6.12
N PRO A 9 -5.37 14.33 6.85
CA PRO A 9 -4.82 12.97 6.83
C PRO A 9 -5.65 11.95 7.63
N GLY A 10 -6.55 12.41 8.46
CA GLY A 10 -7.29 11.58 9.39
C GLY A 10 -6.52 11.36 10.69
N LYS A 11 -7.13 10.59 11.60
CA LYS A 11 -6.53 10.33 12.92
C LYS A 11 -5.47 9.24 12.83
N LEU A 12 -4.23 9.59 13.13
CA LEU A 12 -3.13 8.64 13.21
C LEU A 12 -3.40 7.63 14.33
N PRO A 13 -3.33 6.31 14.05
CA PRO A 13 -3.51 5.31 15.09
C PRO A 13 -2.47 5.40 16.20
N ASP A 14 -2.85 4.98 17.41
CA ASP A 14 -1.95 4.97 18.55
C ASP A 14 -0.74 4.06 18.28
N GLY A 15 0.43 4.49 18.70
CA GLY A 15 1.68 3.76 18.51
C GLY A 15 2.33 3.94 17.14
N PHE A 16 1.71 4.70 16.24
CA PHE A 16 2.28 5.00 14.93
C PHE A 16 3.05 6.32 14.98
N SER A 17 4.21 6.37 14.32
CA SER A 17 4.90 7.63 14.12
C SER A 17 4.38 8.30 12.84
N GLY A 18 4.51 9.62 12.77
CA GLY A 18 4.09 10.38 11.60
C GLY A 18 4.95 10.17 10.37
N GLU A 19 6.14 9.59 10.53
CA GLU A 19 7.08 9.39 9.44
C GLU A 19 7.82 8.06 9.59
N HIS A 20 7.78 7.26 8.52
CA HIS A 20 8.57 6.04 8.41
C HIS A 20 9.46 6.13 7.18
N LYS A 21 10.72 5.72 7.35
CA LYS A 21 11.68 5.61 6.24
C LYS A 21 12.07 4.16 6.06
N MET A 22 12.22 3.77 4.81
CA MET A 22 12.57 2.41 4.45
C MET A 22 13.54 2.46 3.27
N THR A 23 14.56 1.62 3.35
CA THR A 23 15.48 1.41 2.23
C THR A 23 15.16 0.07 1.60
N SER A 24 15.02 0.06 0.28
CA SER A 24 14.68 -1.13 -0.48
C SER A 24 15.66 -1.33 -1.63
N THR A 25 15.81 -2.58 -2.07
CA THR A 25 16.62 -2.92 -3.23
C THR A 25 15.70 -3.32 -4.38
N ILE A 26 15.90 -2.75 -5.55
CA ILE A 26 15.19 -3.16 -6.77
C ILE A 26 15.72 -4.52 -7.19
N ILE A 27 14.85 -5.51 -7.33
CA ILE A 27 15.21 -6.87 -7.72
C ILE A 27 14.72 -7.23 -9.13
N ALA A 28 13.76 -6.51 -9.67
CA ALA A 28 13.35 -6.64 -11.07
C ALA A 28 12.78 -5.31 -11.54
N CYS A 29 13.12 -4.92 -12.76
CA CYS A 29 12.58 -3.71 -13.37
C CYS A 29 12.46 -3.94 -14.88
N ASP A 30 11.21 -4.04 -15.35
CA ASP A 30 10.88 -4.23 -16.76
C ASP A 30 9.78 -3.23 -17.13
N PRO A 31 10.16 -1.96 -17.42
CA PRO A 31 9.17 -0.95 -17.76
C PRO A 31 8.47 -1.27 -19.10
N PRO A 32 7.20 -0.97 -19.23
CA PRO A 32 6.27 -0.43 -18.22
C PRO A 32 5.47 -1.50 -17.50
N ARG A 33 5.94 -2.76 -17.45
CA ARG A 33 5.15 -3.91 -17.05
C ARG A 33 5.37 -4.40 -15.64
N LYS A 34 6.60 -4.28 -15.12
CA LYS A 34 6.95 -4.91 -13.85
C LYS A 34 7.97 -4.12 -13.07
N LEU A 35 7.75 -4.00 -11.77
CA LEU A 35 8.71 -3.50 -10.80
C LEU A 35 8.63 -4.38 -9.56
N ALA A 36 9.77 -4.89 -9.11
CA ALA A 36 9.85 -5.66 -7.87
C ALA A 36 10.98 -5.13 -7.00
N PHE A 37 10.74 -5.10 -5.70
CA PHE A 37 11.72 -4.59 -4.74
C PHE A 37 11.53 -5.27 -3.38
N THR A 38 12.60 -5.23 -2.56
CA THR A 38 12.55 -5.73 -1.20
C THR A 38 11.76 -4.75 -0.32
N TRP A 39 11.08 -5.28 0.68
CA TRP A 39 10.38 -4.46 1.66
C TRP A 39 11.27 -4.27 2.88
N GLY A 40 11.95 -3.12 2.96
CA GLY A 40 12.88 -2.83 4.03
C GLY A 40 14.19 -3.59 3.94
N MET A 41 14.93 -3.59 5.02
CA MET A 41 16.24 -4.23 5.09
C MET A 41 16.13 -5.68 5.58
N GLY A 42 15.48 -6.50 4.80
CA GLY A 42 15.75 -7.93 4.85
C GLY A 42 14.73 -8.88 5.41
N ALA A 43 13.69 -8.51 6.13
CA ALA A 43 12.87 -9.52 6.77
C ALA A 43 11.38 -9.48 6.47
N THR A 44 10.90 -8.50 5.74
CA THR A 44 9.46 -8.32 5.53
C THR A 44 9.02 -8.56 4.11
N GLY A 45 9.77 -9.39 3.39
CA GLY A 45 9.36 -9.91 2.09
C GLY A 45 9.67 -9.01 0.91
N ASN A 46 9.01 -9.30 -0.18
CA ASN A 46 9.19 -8.62 -1.45
C ASN A 46 7.86 -8.11 -1.98
N VAL A 47 7.89 -6.99 -2.67
CA VAL A 47 6.72 -6.41 -3.33
C VAL A 47 6.93 -6.45 -4.84
N THR A 48 5.90 -6.87 -5.56
CA THR A 48 5.90 -6.87 -7.02
C THR A 48 4.68 -6.11 -7.51
N PHE A 49 4.93 -5.11 -8.36
CA PHE A 49 3.89 -4.45 -9.15
C PHE A 49 3.92 -5.02 -10.56
N THR A 50 2.77 -5.41 -11.08
CA THR A 50 2.62 -5.77 -12.49
C THR A 50 1.51 -4.96 -13.12
N LEU A 51 1.74 -4.54 -14.36
CA LEU A 51 0.77 -3.79 -15.16
C LEU A 51 0.45 -4.59 -16.41
N GLU A 52 -0.83 -4.85 -16.64
CA GLU A 52 -1.30 -5.57 -17.83
C GLU A 52 -2.30 -4.72 -18.59
N PRO A 53 -2.16 -4.59 -19.92
CA PRO A 53 -3.18 -3.93 -20.72
C PRO A 53 -4.49 -4.71 -20.70
N ARG A 54 -5.60 -3.99 -20.53
CA ARG A 54 -6.96 -4.54 -20.55
C ARG A 54 -7.85 -3.62 -21.39
N GLY A 55 -7.72 -3.68 -22.74
CA GLY A 55 -8.38 -2.76 -23.62
C GLY A 55 -7.87 -1.33 -23.44
N ASP A 56 -8.76 -0.41 -23.07
CA ASP A 56 -8.43 1.00 -22.76
C ASP A 56 -8.03 1.20 -21.29
N ARG A 57 -7.91 0.12 -20.53
CA ARG A 57 -7.56 0.15 -19.11
C ARG A 57 -6.29 -0.62 -18.85
N THR A 58 -5.75 -0.47 -17.65
CA THR A 58 -4.58 -1.21 -17.19
C THR A 58 -4.91 -1.90 -15.88
N LEU A 59 -4.61 -3.19 -15.79
CA LEU A 59 -4.72 -3.94 -14.54
C LEU A 59 -3.42 -3.79 -13.77
N LEU A 60 -3.50 -3.18 -12.59
CA LEU A 60 -2.41 -3.14 -11.63
C LEU A 60 -2.59 -4.28 -10.64
N THR A 61 -1.57 -5.12 -10.50
CA THR A 61 -1.54 -6.16 -9.48
C THR A 61 -0.38 -5.86 -8.52
N VAL A 62 -0.67 -5.87 -7.22
CA VAL A 62 0.34 -5.71 -6.18
C VAL A 62 0.40 -7.01 -5.39
N VAL A 63 1.58 -7.63 -5.35
CA VAL A 63 1.82 -8.84 -4.54
C VAL A 63 2.90 -8.52 -3.53
N HIS A 64 2.59 -8.69 -2.25
CA HIS A 64 3.54 -8.59 -1.17
C HIS A 64 3.73 -9.97 -0.56
N SER A 65 4.83 -10.61 -0.89
CA SER A 65 5.15 -11.99 -0.48
C SER A 65 6.10 -12.00 0.72
N GLY A 66 6.17 -13.14 1.42
CA GLY A 66 7.11 -13.33 2.52
C GLY A 66 6.68 -12.70 3.84
N LEU A 67 5.43 -12.29 3.95
CA LEU A 67 4.88 -11.75 5.21
C LEU A 67 4.46 -12.90 6.11
N THR A 68 5.36 -13.34 6.97
CA THR A 68 5.12 -14.46 7.88
C THR A 68 4.54 -14.03 9.22
N ASP A 69 4.76 -12.78 9.63
CA ASP A 69 4.25 -12.26 10.90
C ASP A 69 2.80 -11.77 10.73
N PRO A 70 1.82 -12.36 11.46
CA PRO A 70 0.44 -11.92 11.38
C PRO A 70 0.22 -10.45 11.75
N ASN A 71 1.02 -9.91 12.67
CA ASN A 71 0.91 -8.51 13.06
C ASN A 71 1.33 -7.58 11.92
N VAL A 72 2.35 -7.96 11.17
CA VAL A 72 2.77 -7.19 9.98
C VAL A 72 1.73 -7.30 8.88
N ARG A 73 1.20 -8.50 8.62
CA ARG A 73 0.15 -8.69 7.61
C ARG A 73 -1.09 -7.85 7.90
N SER A 74 -1.48 -7.78 9.16
CA SER A 74 -2.69 -7.04 9.56
C SER A 74 -2.56 -5.52 9.36
N LYS A 75 -1.35 -5.02 9.21
CA LYS A 75 -1.07 -3.60 8.95
C LYS A 75 -0.79 -3.31 7.48
N VAL A 76 -0.10 -4.23 6.81
CA VAL A 76 0.35 -4.06 5.43
C VAL A 76 -0.81 -4.20 4.44
N GLY A 77 -1.72 -5.15 4.65
CA GLY A 77 -2.90 -5.32 3.80
C GLY A 77 -3.73 -4.06 3.69
N PRO A 78 -4.23 -3.52 4.82
CA PRO A 78 -4.95 -2.25 4.76
C PRO A 78 -4.10 -1.08 4.29
N GLY A 79 -2.78 -1.11 4.53
CA GLY A 79 -1.86 -0.09 4.02
C GLY A 79 -1.85 -0.04 2.49
N TRP A 80 -1.67 -1.18 1.83
CA TRP A 80 -1.74 -1.24 0.36
C TRP A 80 -3.10 -0.83 -0.17
N HIS A 81 -4.17 -1.34 0.45
CA HIS A 81 -5.53 -1.02 0.03
C HIS A 81 -5.80 0.49 0.12
N ALA A 82 -5.43 1.12 1.24
CA ALA A 82 -5.62 2.56 1.43
C ALA A 82 -4.82 3.39 0.42
N HIS A 83 -3.58 2.99 0.09
CA HIS A 83 -2.78 3.67 -0.93
C HIS A 83 -3.40 3.55 -2.32
N ILE A 84 -3.91 2.36 -2.66
CA ILE A 84 -4.57 2.14 -3.95
C ILE A 84 -5.87 2.94 -4.04
N ASP A 85 -6.61 3.07 -2.95
CA ASP A 85 -7.81 3.92 -2.91
C ASP A 85 -7.47 5.38 -3.19
N VAL A 86 -6.35 5.89 -2.66
CA VAL A 86 -5.87 7.24 -2.96
C VAL A 86 -5.51 7.36 -4.44
N LEU A 87 -4.79 6.38 -4.99
CA LEU A 87 -4.45 6.37 -6.42
C LEU A 87 -5.70 6.41 -7.30
N ALA A 88 -6.68 5.56 -7.00
CA ALA A 88 -7.93 5.49 -7.77
C ALA A 88 -8.69 6.82 -7.71
N ALA A 89 -8.79 7.42 -6.54
CA ALA A 89 -9.46 8.72 -6.37
C ALA A 89 -8.75 9.82 -7.15
N ARG A 90 -7.42 9.88 -7.08
CA ARG A 90 -6.64 10.89 -7.83
C ARG A 90 -6.79 10.73 -9.32
N MET A 91 -6.77 9.50 -9.83
CA MET A 91 -6.98 9.24 -11.26
C MET A 91 -8.39 9.59 -11.72
N ALA A 92 -9.39 9.48 -10.87
CA ALA A 92 -10.77 9.83 -11.17
C ALA A 92 -11.06 11.32 -10.95
N GLY A 93 -10.10 12.11 -10.47
CA GLY A 93 -10.30 13.51 -10.13
C GLY A 93 -11.20 13.74 -8.92
N ILE A 94 -11.29 12.77 -8.04
CA ILE A 94 -12.11 12.80 -6.83
C ILE A 94 -11.20 12.99 -5.62
N GLU A 95 -11.65 13.80 -4.65
CA GLU A 95 -10.90 13.96 -3.40
C GLU A 95 -10.92 12.65 -2.60
N PRO A 96 -9.75 12.08 -2.25
CA PRO A 96 -9.72 10.85 -1.47
C PRO A 96 -10.19 11.06 -0.03
N GLU A 97 -10.76 10.01 0.54
CA GLU A 97 -11.06 9.94 1.97
C GLU A 97 -9.78 10.14 2.78
N PRO A 98 -9.84 10.75 3.99
CA PRO A 98 -8.66 10.88 4.86
C PRO A 98 -7.94 9.55 5.06
N PHE A 99 -6.64 9.53 4.82
CA PHE A 99 -5.88 8.29 4.71
C PHE A 99 -5.99 7.40 5.94
N TRP A 100 -5.73 7.97 7.13
CA TRP A 100 -5.70 7.18 8.36
C TRP A 100 -7.07 6.71 8.81
N ASP A 101 -8.13 7.45 8.49
CA ASP A 101 -9.50 7.04 8.77
C ASP A 101 -9.88 5.83 7.91
N ASN A 102 -9.53 5.87 6.63
CA ASN A 102 -9.72 4.74 5.71
C ASN A 102 -8.88 3.53 6.14
N TRP A 103 -7.61 3.74 6.47
CA TRP A 103 -6.73 2.67 6.93
C TRP A 103 -7.30 1.97 8.18
N THR A 104 -7.77 2.73 9.15
CA THR A 104 -8.34 2.18 10.39
C THR A 104 -9.57 1.33 10.12
N ARG A 105 -10.47 1.79 9.25
CA ARG A 105 -11.64 1.03 8.83
C ARG A 105 -11.25 -0.25 8.10
N LEU A 106 -10.30 -0.15 7.17
CA LEU A 106 -9.82 -1.29 6.41
C LEU A 106 -9.12 -2.31 7.30
N LYS A 107 -8.34 -1.86 8.27
CA LYS A 107 -7.68 -2.76 9.21
C LYS A 107 -8.70 -3.60 9.99
N ALA A 108 -9.77 -2.98 10.49
CA ALA A 108 -10.82 -3.71 11.18
C ALA A 108 -11.47 -4.78 10.29
N ASP A 109 -11.69 -4.45 9.01
CA ASP A 109 -12.24 -5.37 8.03
C ASP A 109 -11.28 -6.52 7.71
N TYR A 110 -10.00 -6.21 7.48
CA TYR A 110 -8.97 -7.23 7.22
C TYR A 110 -8.76 -8.17 8.41
N ASP A 111 -8.80 -7.67 9.63
CA ASP A 111 -8.65 -8.48 10.83
C ASP A 111 -9.76 -9.54 10.96
N LYS A 112 -10.94 -9.27 10.41
CA LYS A 112 -12.03 -10.24 10.36
C LYS A 112 -11.83 -11.32 9.31
N ARG A 113 -11.01 -11.07 8.29
CA ARG A 113 -10.79 -11.98 7.16
C ARG A 113 -9.52 -12.82 7.30
N LEU A 114 -8.60 -12.38 8.13
CA LEU A 114 -7.31 -13.04 8.30
C LEU A 114 -7.25 -14.04 9.48
#